data_9b089d4e342561529f4a31d5474ea258
#
_entry.id   9b089d4e342561529f4a31d5474ea258
#
_cell.length_a   1.000
_cell.length_b   1.000
_cell.length_c   1.000
_cell.angle_alpha   90.00
_cell.angle_beta   90.00
_cell.angle_gamma   90.00
#
_symmetry.space_group_name_H-M   'P 1'
#
loop_
_entity.id
_entity.type
_entity.pdbx_description
1 polymer ?
#
loop_
_entity_poly.entity_id
_entity_poly.type
_entity_poly.pdbx_seq_one_letter_code
_entity_poly.pdbx_strand_id
1 'polypeptide(L)'
;MNVLMPMGWDAFGLPAENAAIDNNVPPAAWTRQNIADMKAQMQPLGMAIDWTREVATCDPGYYKWNQWFFLKMLEKGIAYRKTQIVNWDPVDQTVLANEQVIDGRGWRSDALVEKREIPGYYFAITKYADELLANVADPTCPGYLHGWPERVRLMQEHWIGKSEGLRFAFPHDIRDASGALIGDGRLYVFTTRADTLMGVTFCAVAPE
;
A
#
# COMPACT_ATOMS: atom_id res chain seq x y z
N MET A 1 33.00 -8.12 -20.07
CA MET A 1 31.87 -7.42 -19.41
C MET A 1 31.78 -7.91 -17.98
N ASN A 2 31.79 -7.05 -16.99
CA ASN A 2 31.61 -7.46 -15.61
C ASN A 2 30.11 -7.59 -15.32
N VAL A 3 29.67 -8.78 -14.94
CA VAL A 3 28.28 -9.07 -14.62
C VAL A 3 28.13 -9.17 -13.11
N LEU A 4 27.20 -8.43 -12.52
CA LEU A 4 26.81 -8.52 -11.12
C LEU A 4 25.45 -9.21 -11.04
N MET A 5 25.42 -10.43 -10.53
CA MET A 5 24.19 -11.22 -10.35
C MET A 5 24.17 -11.82 -8.94
N PRO A 6 23.89 -11.02 -7.91
CA PRO A 6 23.78 -11.49 -6.54
C PRO A 6 22.47 -12.27 -6.31
N MET A 7 22.40 -13.03 -5.21
CA MET A 7 21.16 -13.59 -4.69
C MET A 7 20.63 -12.74 -3.53
N GLY A 8 19.35 -12.39 -3.58
CA GLY A 8 18.63 -11.73 -2.51
C GLY A 8 17.42 -12.55 -2.06
N TRP A 9 17.34 -12.82 -0.75
CA TRP A 9 16.22 -13.49 -0.12
C TRP A 9 15.28 -12.46 0.47
N ASP A 10 14.05 -12.36 -0.08
CA ASP A 10 12.99 -11.58 0.52
C ASP A 10 12.37 -12.41 1.66
N ALA A 11 12.87 -12.17 2.87
CA ALA A 11 12.76 -13.11 3.98
C ALA A 11 11.92 -12.59 5.15
N PHE A 12 11.22 -11.46 4.98
CA PHE A 12 10.20 -10.96 5.87
C PHE A 12 8.79 -11.22 5.34
N GLY A 13 7.82 -11.25 6.24
CA GLY A 13 6.42 -11.18 5.89
C GLY A 13 5.57 -12.33 6.41
N LEU A 14 4.26 -12.13 6.32
CA LEU A 14 3.23 -13.06 6.80
C LEU A 14 3.34 -14.48 6.22
N PRO A 15 3.70 -14.72 4.95
CA PRO A 15 3.81 -16.09 4.45
C PRO A 15 4.81 -16.95 5.22
N ALA A 16 5.98 -16.40 5.57
CA ALA A 16 6.97 -17.11 6.36
C ALA A 16 6.52 -17.30 7.81
N GLU A 17 5.92 -16.28 8.42
CA GLU A 17 5.38 -16.33 9.78
C GLU A 17 4.24 -17.35 9.89
N ASN A 18 3.33 -17.34 8.94
CA ASN A 18 2.19 -18.27 8.89
C ASN A 18 2.66 -19.73 8.75
N ALA A 19 3.59 -19.99 7.81
CA ALA A 19 4.16 -21.31 7.64
C ALA A 19 4.89 -21.79 8.91
N ALA A 20 5.57 -20.89 9.61
CA ALA A 20 6.23 -21.20 10.88
C ALA A 20 5.22 -21.59 11.98
N ILE A 21 4.07 -20.89 12.07
CA ILE A 21 2.97 -21.22 12.96
C ILE A 21 2.42 -22.61 12.64
N ASP A 22 2.09 -22.86 11.37
CA ASP A 22 1.52 -24.14 10.91
C ASP A 22 2.44 -25.33 11.18
N ASN A 23 3.76 -25.10 11.14
CA ASN A 23 4.77 -26.11 11.44
C ASN A 23 5.24 -26.12 12.91
N ASN A 24 4.69 -25.24 13.75
CA ASN A 24 5.07 -25.08 15.15
C ASN A 24 6.57 -24.88 15.38
N VAL A 25 7.19 -24.03 14.57
CA VAL A 25 8.60 -23.67 14.64
C VAL A 25 8.80 -22.16 14.70
N PRO A 26 9.90 -21.63 15.28
CA PRO A 26 10.15 -20.19 15.26
C PRO A 26 10.34 -19.68 13.82
N PRO A 27 9.76 -18.52 13.43
CA PRO A 27 9.87 -17.97 12.08
C PRO A 27 11.32 -17.82 11.58
N ALA A 28 12.23 -17.39 12.44
CA ALA A 28 13.64 -17.25 12.09
C ALA A 28 14.30 -18.58 11.69
N ALA A 29 14.01 -19.65 12.46
CA ALA A 29 14.55 -20.98 12.15
C ALA A 29 13.96 -21.52 10.84
N TRP A 30 12.65 -21.38 10.65
CA TRP A 30 11.95 -21.76 9.43
C TRP A 30 12.50 -21.05 8.20
N THR A 31 12.63 -19.73 8.26
CA THR A 31 13.16 -18.93 7.14
C THR A 31 14.59 -19.31 6.77
N ARG A 32 15.47 -19.49 7.76
CA ARG A 32 16.85 -19.86 7.50
C ARG A 32 17.00 -21.28 6.92
N GLN A 33 16.17 -22.21 7.37
CA GLN A 33 16.15 -23.55 6.79
C GLN A 33 15.68 -23.50 5.34
N ASN A 34 14.61 -22.78 5.04
CA ASN A 34 14.12 -22.63 3.66
C ASN A 34 15.14 -21.96 2.74
N ILE A 35 15.86 -20.95 3.20
CA ILE A 35 16.97 -20.34 2.44
C ILE A 35 18.03 -21.38 2.11
N ALA A 36 18.44 -22.19 3.09
CA ALA A 36 19.45 -23.22 2.88
C ALA A 36 18.97 -24.29 1.87
N ASP A 37 17.73 -24.73 1.98
CA ASP A 37 17.13 -25.74 1.11
C ASP A 37 16.98 -25.23 -0.32
N MET A 38 16.46 -24.01 -0.50
CA MET A 38 16.33 -23.38 -1.83
C MET A 38 17.71 -23.16 -2.48
N LYS A 39 18.70 -22.72 -1.70
CA LYS A 39 20.06 -22.54 -2.19
C LYS A 39 20.64 -23.88 -2.69
N ALA A 40 20.49 -24.95 -1.90
CA ALA A 40 20.95 -26.28 -2.29
C ALA A 40 20.27 -26.80 -3.56
N GLN A 41 19.01 -26.45 -3.79
CA GLN A 41 18.27 -26.79 -5.02
C GLN A 41 18.69 -25.94 -6.22
N MET A 42 18.99 -24.65 -6.01
CA MET A 42 19.36 -23.73 -7.08
C MET A 42 20.80 -23.92 -7.59
N GLN A 43 21.73 -24.24 -6.72
CA GLN A 43 23.15 -24.39 -7.08
C GLN A 43 23.39 -25.42 -8.20
N PRO A 44 22.76 -26.61 -8.17
CA PRO A 44 22.95 -27.62 -9.24
C PRO A 44 22.39 -27.20 -10.61
N LEU A 45 21.49 -26.19 -10.66
CA LEU A 45 20.92 -25.66 -11.91
C LEU A 45 21.97 -24.91 -12.75
N GLY A 46 23.13 -24.61 -12.21
CA GLY A 46 24.21 -23.94 -12.94
C GLY A 46 23.96 -22.48 -13.28
N MET A 47 23.04 -21.82 -12.56
CA MET A 47 22.81 -20.39 -12.74
C MET A 47 24.05 -19.58 -12.34
N ALA A 48 24.36 -18.53 -13.11
CA ALA A 48 25.54 -17.69 -12.92
C ALA A 48 25.34 -16.69 -11.76
N ILE A 49 24.93 -17.19 -10.58
CA ILE A 49 24.73 -16.41 -9.38
C ILE A 49 26.04 -16.28 -8.61
N ASP A 50 26.37 -15.04 -8.23
CA ASP A 50 27.50 -14.79 -7.33
C ASP A 50 27.04 -14.99 -5.86
N TRP A 51 27.18 -16.23 -5.40
CA TRP A 51 26.81 -16.63 -4.04
C TRP A 51 27.65 -15.96 -2.94
N THR A 52 28.77 -15.30 -3.31
CA THR A 52 29.57 -14.52 -2.34
C THR A 52 28.92 -13.18 -2.00
N ARG A 53 27.93 -12.75 -2.79
CA ARG A 53 27.16 -11.50 -2.63
C ARG A 53 25.72 -11.76 -2.24
N GLU A 54 25.50 -12.83 -1.54
CA GLU A 54 24.20 -13.22 -1.02
C GLU A 54 23.77 -12.29 0.12
N VAL A 55 22.50 -11.87 0.10
CA VAL A 55 21.90 -11.05 1.15
C VAL A 55 20.54 -11.61 1.53
N ALA A 56 20.13 -11.40 2.79
CA ALA A 56 18.76 -11.69 3.25
C ALA A 56 18.16 -10.44 3.88
N THR A 57 16.95 -10.08 3.48
CA THR A 57 16.28 -8.86 3.97
C THR A 57 15.99 -8.90 5.46
N CYS A 58 15.90 -10.09 6.07
CA CYS A 58 15.72 -10.30 7.50
C CYS A 58 17.00 -10.17 8.34
N ASP A 59 18.18 -9.98 7.71
CA ASP A 59 19.40 -9.79 8.45
C ASP A 59 19.55 -8.35 8.97
N PRO A 60 19.97 -8.16 10.24
CA PRO A 60 20.16 -6.83 10.82
C PRO A 60 21.10 -5.94 10.00
N GLY A 61 22.12 -6.53 9.37
CA GLY A 61 23.04 -5.84 8.47
C GLY A 61 22.35 -5.23 7.25
N TYR A 62 21.24 -5.83 6.81
CA TYR A 62 20.43 -5.36 5.71
C TYR A 62 19.35 -4.38 6.20
N TYR A 63 18.45 -4.79 7.09
CA TYR A 63 17.27 -3.97 7.43
C TYR A 63 17.58 -2.72 8.25
N LYS A 64 18.77 -2.60 8.86
CA LYS A 64 19.19 -1.35 9.50
C LYS A 64 19.13 -0.14 8.57
N TRP A 65 19.35 -0.37 7.27
CA TRP A 65 19.26 0.70 6.26
C TRP A 65 17.82 1.10 5.98
N ASN A 66 16.87 0.16 6.01
CA ASN A 66 15.44 0.45 5.94
C ASN A 66 15.00 1.28 7.14
N GLN A 67 15.48 0.93 8.35
CA GLN A 67 15.20 1.70 9.56
C GLN A 67 15.79 3.10 9.50
N TRP A 68 17.04 3.23 9.03
CA TRP A 68 17.69 4.54 8.85
C TRP A 68 16.91 5.40 7.84
N PHE A 69 16.51 4.83 6.71
CA PHE A 69 15.74 5.52 5.68
C PHE A 69 14.37 5.96 6.21
N PHE A 70 13.69 5.10 6.95
CA PHE A 70 12.44 5.44 7.62
C PHE A 70 12.60 6.65 8.55
N LEU A 71 13.64 6.67 9.38
CA LEU A 71 13.92 7.80 10.26
C LEU A 71 14.15 9.10 9.48
N LYS A 72 14.85 9.02 8.34
CA LYS A 72 15.04 10.20 7.47
C LYS A 72 13.71 10.69 6.85
N MET A 73 12.81 9.78 6.49
CA MET A 73 11.48 10.16 6.03
C MET A 73 10.63 10.77 7.15
N LEU A 74 10.77 10.27 8.38
CA LEU A 74 10.09 10.82 9.56
C LEU A 74 10.59 12.23 9.88
N GLU A 75 11.91 12.46 9.89
CA GLU A 75 12.53 13.78 10.07
C GLU A 75 12.01 14.79 9.04
N LYS A 76 11.76 14.38 7.81
CA LYS A 76 11.25 15.23 6.73
C LYS A 76 9.72 15.37 6.70
N GLY A 77 9.02 14.73 7.62
CA GLY A 77 7.54 14.72 7.64
C GLY A 77 6.90 13.99 6.46
N ILE A 78 7.67 13.15 5.76
CA ILE A 78 7.15 12.25 4.71
C ILE A 78 6.48 11.05 5.36
N ALA A 79 7.12 10.45 6.37
CA ALA A 79 6.49 9.49 7.26
C ALA A 79 5.84 10.23 8.43
N TYR A 80 4.64 9.83 8.83
CA TYR A 80 3.91 10.41 9.96
C TYR A 80 3.08 9.36 10.66
N ARG A 81 2.74 9.60 11.93
CA ARG A 81 1.91 8.71 12.73
C ARG A 81 0.46 9.17 12.68
N LYS A 82 -0.45 8.23 12.47
CA LYS A 82 -1.89 8.48 12.48
C LYS A 82 -2.62 7.25 13.02
N THR A 83 -3.69 7.46 13.77
CA THR A 83 -4.66 6.42 14.10
C THR A 83 -5.63 6.24 12.94
N GLN A 84 -5.88 4.99 12.58
CA GLN A 84 -6.80 4.62 11.52
C GLN A 84 -7.58 3.36 11.88
N ILE A 85 -8.81 3.29 11.40
CA ILE A 85 -9.62 2.08 11.48
C ILE A 85 -9.08 1.06 10.46
N VAL A 86 -8.74 -0.12 10.96
CA VAL A 86 -8.21 -1.23 10.17
C VAL A 86 -9.09 -2.47 10.31
N ASN A 87 -8.95 -3.39 9.36
CA ASN A 87 -9.53 -4.72 9.47
C ASN A 87 -8.63 -5.57 10.38
N TRP A 88 -9.14 -6.01 11.49
CA TRP A 88 -8.42 -6.85 12.46
C TRP A 88 -8.94 -8.27 12.45
N ASP A 89 -8.05 -9.22 12.28
CA ASP A 89 -8.35 -10.64 12.46
C ASP A 89 -8.02 -11.04 13.91
N PRO A 90 -9.04 -11.43 14.71
CA PRO A 90 -8.81 -11.76 16.11
C PRO A 90 -8.15 -13.12 16.33
N VAL A 91 -8.18 -14.03 15.35
CA VAL A 91 -7.57 -15.36 15.41
C VAL A 91 -6.10 -15.28 15.00
N ASP A 92 -5.83 -14.72 13.83
CA ASP A 92 -4.46 -14.53 13.35
C ASP A 92 -3.74 -13.37 14.05
N GLN A 93 -4.46 -12.55 14.84
CA GLN A 93 -3.95 -11.38 15.57
C GLN A 93 -3.16 -10.42 14.67
N THR A 94 -3.70 -10.14 13.49
CA THR A 94 -3.06 -9.31 12.48
C THR A 94 -4.03 -8.36 11.80
N VAL A 95 -3.47 -7.31 11.18
CA VAL A 95 -4.22 -6.39 10.32
C VAL A 95 -4.31 -6.99 8.92
N LEU A 96 -5.51 -6.98 8.34
CA LEU A 96 -5.78 -7.45 7.00
C LEU A 96 -5.99 -6.28 6.03
N ALA A 97 -5.40 -6.39 4.84
CA ALA A 97 -5.75 -5.54 3.71
C ALA A 97 -7.20 -5.82 3.25
N ASN A 98 -7.82 -4.89 2.53
CA ASN A 98 -9.21 -5.08 2.09
C ASN A 98 -9.38 -6.32 1.22
N GLU A 99 -8.38 -6.65 0.40
CA GLU A 99 -8.35 -7.82 -0.48
C GLU A 99 -8.27 -9.16 0.29
N GLN A 100 -7.87 -9.09 1.55
CA GLN A 100 -7.77 -10.25 2.45
C GLN A 100 -9.04 -10.46 3.29
N VAL A 101 -10.06 -9.63 3.08
CA VAL A 101 -11.37 -9.77 3.73
C VAL A 101 -12.37 -10.25 2.67
N ILE A 102 -12.87 -11.47 2.86
CA ILE A 102 -13.83 -12.12 1.97
C ILE A 102 -15.12 -12.33 2.76
N ASP A 103 -16.23 -11.76 2.28
CA ASP A 103 -17.54 -11.84 2.94
C ASP A 103 -17.50 -11.46 4.45
N GLY A 104 -16.69 -10.45 4.80
CA GLY A 104 -16.52 -9.99 6.18
C GLY A 104 -15.64 -10.88 7.05
N ARG A 105 -14.95 -11.86 6.45
CA ARG A 105 -14.09 -12.83 7.15
C ARG A 105 -12.65 -12.73 6.69
N GLY A 106 -11.73 -13.07 7.56
CA GLY A 106 -10.31 -13.21 7.22
C GLY A 106 -10.09 -14.35 6.23
N TRP A 107 -9.40 -14.08 5.13
CA TRP A 107 -9.17 -15.01 4.04
C TRP A 107 -8.51 -16.34 4.45
N ARG A 108 -7.81 -16.35 5.57
CA ARG A 108 -7.07 -17.50 6.08
C ARG A 108 -7.74 -18.15 7.29
N SER A 109 -8.09 -17.34 8.29
CA SER A 109 -8.63 -17.84 9.57
C SER A 109 -10.13 -18.15 9.49
N ASP A 110 -10.83 -17.63 8.50
CA ASP A 110 -12.30 -17.60 8.40
C ASP A 110 -13.00 -16.93 9.61
N ALA A 111 -12.25 -16.20 10.43
CA ALA A 111 -12.79 -15.44 11.54
C ALA A 111 -13.50 -14.18 11.05
N LEU A 112 -14.55 -13.77 11.77
CA LEU A 112 -15.18 -12.46 11.52
C LEU A 112 -14.17 -11.35 11.79
N VAL A 113 -14.02 -10.47 10.82
CA VAL A 113 -13.10 -9.33 10.90
C VAL A 113 -13.71 -8.25 11.76
N GLU A 114 -12.91 -7.70 12.67
CA GLU A 114 -13.28 -6.58 13.54
C GLU A 114 -12.71 -5.27 12.98
N LYS A 115 -13.46 -4.17 13.15
CA LYS A 115 -12.92 -2.83 12.91
C LYS A 115 -12.24 -2.33 14.18
N ARG A 116 -10.94 -2.07 14.12
CA ARG A 116 -10.17 -1.55 15.26
C ARG A 116 -9.43 -0.27 14.89
N GLU A 117 -9.39 0.67 15.83
CA GLU A 117 -8.52 1.83 15.73
C GLU A 117 -7.12 1.48 16.19
N ILE A 118 -6.16 1.52 15.28
CA ILE A 118 -4.75 1.21 15.57
C ILE A 118 -3.88 2.38 15.11
N PRO A 119 -2.97 2.87 15.99
CA PRO A 119 -1.98 3.84 15.57
C PRO A 119 -0.96 3.18 14.64
N GLY A 120 -0.73 3.77 13.50
CA GLY A 120 0.23 3.29 12.50
C GLY A 120 1.05 4.41 11.90
N TYR A 121 2.03 4.05 11.08
CA TYR A 121 2.81 5.00 10.30
C TYR A 121 2.32 5.00 8.85
N TYR A 122 2.30 6.19 8.26
CA TYR A 122 1.83 6.45 6.90
C TYR A 122 2.85 7.29 6.17
N PHE A 123 2.86 7.18 4.84
CA PHE A 123 3.66 8.02 3.97
C PHE A 123 2.76 9.00 3.21
N ALA A 124 3.17 10.27 3.18
CA ALA A 124 2.48 11.34 2.46
C ALA A 124 2.78 11.26 0.94
N ILE A 125 2.55 10.11 0.31
CA ILE A 125 2.91 9.84 -1.09
C ILE A 125 2.18 10.76 -2.07
N THR A 126 0.92 11.11 -1.78
CA THR A 126 0.10 11.98 -2.63
C THR A 126 0.65 13.41 -2.73
N LYS A 127 1.49 13.83 -1.79
CA LYS A 127 2.18 15.12 -1.83
C LYS A 127 3.10 15.28 -3.05
N TYR A 128 3.54 14.17 -3.61
CA TYR A 128 4.45 14.10 -4.75
C TYR A 128 3.76 13.73 -6.06
N ALA A 129 2.43 13.57 -6.06
CA ALA A 129 1.69 13.04 -7.20
C ALA A 129 1.84 13.92 -8.46
N ASP A 130 1.72 15.24 -8.32
CA ASP A 130 1.85 16.16 -9.48
C ASP A 130 3.28 16.19 -10.03
N GLU A 131 4.30 16.18 -9.14
CA GLU A 131 5.72 16.14 -9.56
C GLU A 131 6.03 14.81 -10.27
N LEU A 132 5.59 13.69 -9.71
CA LEU A 132 5.79 12.38 -10.33
C LEU A 132 5.09 12.29 -11.70
N LEU A 133 3.87 12.81 -11.79
CA LEU A 133 3.12 12.83 -13.05
C LEU A 133 3.85 13.66 -14.11
N ALA A 134 4.32 14.86 -13.76
CA ALA A 134 5.08 15.70 -14.68
C ALA A 134 6.35 15.01 -15.19
N ASN A 135 7.05 14.30 -14.30
CA ASN A 135 8.29 13.58 -14.65
C ASN A 135 8.08 12.39 -15.59
N VAL A 136 6.89 11.80 -15.64
CA VAL A 136 6.59 10.67 -16.55
C VAL A 136 5.83 11.10 -17.80
N ALA A 137 5.06 12.19 -17.75
CA ALA A 137 4.13 12.58 -18.83
C ALA A 137 4.59 13.80 -19.63
N ASP A 138 5.33 14.75 -19.04
CA ASP A 138 5.69 16.02 -19.68
C ASP A 138 7.17 16.05 -20.10
N PRO A 139 7.46 15.91 -21.43
CA PRO A 139 8.83 15.96 -21.94
C PRO A 139 9.56 17.31 -21.69
N THR A 140 8.83 18.37 -21.34
CA THR A 140 9.42 19.68 -21.03
C THR A 140 9.79 19.84 -19.57
N CYS A 141 9.34 18.91 -18.72
CA CYS A 141 9.69 18.89 -17.30
C CYS A 141 11.19 18.61 -17.12
N PRO A 142 11.91 19.41 -16.30
CA PRO A 142 13.34 19.17 -16.05
C PRO A 142 13.68 17.80 -15.49
N GLY A 143 12.75 17.19 -14.77
CA GLY A 143 12.87 15.83 -14.20
C GLY A 143 12.37 14.72 -15.10
N TYR A 144 12.00 15.01 -16.35
CA TYR A 144 11.42 14.02 -17.24
C TYR A 144 12.33 12.80 -17.46
N LEU A 145 11.75 11.61 -17.36
CA LEU A 145 12.47 10.34 -17.39
C LEU A 145 12.75 9.88 -18.83
N HIS A 146 13.61 10.60 -19.56
CA HIS A 146 13.98 10.30 -20.94
C HIS A 146 14.51 8.88 -21.16
N GLY A 147 15.22 8.31 -20.17
CA GLY A 147 15.79 6.97 -20.25
C GLY A 147 14.81 5.84 -20.01
N TRP A 148 13.56 6.13 -19.63
CA TRP A 148 12.55 5.12 -19.38
C TRP A 148 11.81 4.75 -20.67
N PRO A 149 11.52 3.45 -20.90
CA PRO A 149 10.66 3.03 -22.02
C PRO A 149 9.28 3.71 -21.93
N GLU A 150 8.76 4.12 -23.07
CA GLU A 150 7.44 4.79 -23.17
C GLU A 150 6.33 3.99 -22.50
N ARG A 151 6.29 2.68 -22.74
CA ARG A 151 5.32 1.79 -22.11
C ARG A 151 5.34 1.87 -20.59
N VAL A 152 6.52 1.98 -19.98
CA VAL A 152 6.65 2.07 -18.52
C VAL A 152 6.13 3.43 -18.04
N ARG A 153 6.47 4.53 -18.73
CA ARG A 153 5.95 5.86 -18.38
C ARG A 153 4.43 5.92 -18.46
N LEU A 154 3.82 5.39 -19.52
CA LEU A 154 2.35 5.31 -19.65
C LEU A 154 1.71 4.50 -18.53
N MET A 155 2.30 3.37 -18.14
CA MET A 155 1.80 2.59 -16.99
C MET A 155 1.82 3.40 -15.69
N GLN A 156 2.88 4.17 -15.43
CA GLN A 156 2.99 5.01 -14.24
C GLN A 156 2.02 6.19 -14.30
N GLU A 157 1.86 6.83 -15.44
CA GLU A 157 0.88 7.90 -15.65
C GLU A 157 -0.55 7.42 -15.35
N HIS A 158 -0.94 6.28 -15.90
CA HIS A 158 -2.26 5.68 -15.64
C HIS A 158 -2.44 5.25 -14.19
N TRP A 159 -1.38 4.80 -13.53
CA TRP A 159 -1.42 4.45 -12.11
C TRP A 159 -1.63 5.67 -11.21
N ILE A 160 -0.95 6.78 -11.49
CA ILE A 160 -1.14 8.05 -10.77
C ILE A 160 -2.56 8.57 -11.01
N GLY A 161 -3.07 8.48 -12.24
CA GLY A 161 -4.48 8.64 -12.58
C GLY A 161 -5.05 10.00 -12.18
N LYS A 162 -4.40 11.11 -12.56
CA LYS A 162 -4.95 12.45 -12.30
C LYS A 162 -6.32 12.60 -12.95
N SER A 163 -7.30 12.98 -12.15
CA SER A 163 -8.64 13.31 -12.61
C SER A 163 -8.99 14.74 -12.25
N GLU A 164 -9.68 15.42 -13.15
CA GLU A 164 -10.25 16.75 -12.91
C GLU A 164 -11.78 16.66 -12.83
N GLY A 165 -12.36 17.45 -11.93
CA GLY A 165 -13.79 17.41 -11.73
C GLY A 165 -14.31 18.65 -11.03
N LEU A 166 -15.62 18.69 -10.87
CA LEU A 166 -16.34 19.78 -10.23
C LEU A 166 -16.81 19.34 -8.84
N ARG A 167 -16.49 20.13 -7.82
CA ARG A 167 -17.10 20.04 -6.49
C ARG A 167 -18.20 21.10 -6.38
N PHE A 168 -19.41 20.68 -6.06
CA PHE A 168 -20.55 21.56 -5.83
C PHE A 168 -21.42 21.00 -4.70
N ALA A 169 -22.48 21.72 -4.32
CA ALA A 169 -23.35 21.31 -3.23
C ALA A 169 -24.83 21.38 -3.63
N PHE A 170 -25.58 20.37 -3.21
CA PHE A 170 -27.04 20.44 -3.19
C PHE A 170 -27.50 20.97 -1.84
N PRO A 171 -28.44 21.95 -1.79
CA PRO A 171 -29.04 22.35 -0.55
C PRO A 171 -29.97 21.25 -0.02
N HIS A 172 -30.05 21.09 1.30
CA HIS A 172 -30.95 20.16 1.95
C HIS A 172 -31.56 20.81 3.22
N ASP A 173 -32.69 20.27 3.69
CA ASP A 173 -33.35 20.65 4.94
C ASP A 173 -33.40 19.42 5.89
N ILE A 174 -32.38 18.64 5.94
CA ILE A 174 -32.30 17.47 6.83
C ILE A 174 -31.96 17.98 8.23
N ARG A 175 -32.77 17.57 9.21
CA ARG A 175 -32.66 17.99 10.61
C ARG A 175 -32.42 16.79 11.50
N ASP A 176 -31.67 16.99 12.58
CA ASP A 176 -31.48 16.01 13.63
C ASP A 176 -32.74 15.86 14.53
N ALA A 177 -32.66 14.95 15.50
CA ALA A 177 -33.77 14.71 16.45
C ALA A 177 -34.12 15.93 17.32
N SER A 178 -33.24 16.92 17.43
CA SER A 178 -33.48 18.18 18.12
C SER A 178 -34.17 19.27 17.25
N GLY A 179 -34.30 19.00 15.94
CA GLY A 179 -34.80 19.94 14.95
C GLY A 179 -33.73 20.87 14.38
N ALA A 180 -32.46 20.70 14.75
CA ALA A 180 -31.37 21.49 14.21
C ALA A 180 -30.96 20.98 12.82
N LEU A 181 -30.63 21.93 11.91
CA LEU A 181 -30.15 21.59 10.58
C LEU A 181 -28.82 20.83 10.66
N ILE A 182 -28.71 19.72 9.94
CA ILE A 182 -27.45 18.95 9.90
C ILE A 182 -26.43 19.71 9.08
N GLY A 183 -25.26 19.97 9.69
CA GLY A 183 -24.16 20.69 9.07
C GLY A 183 -24.51 22.12 8.65
N ASP A 184 -24.12 22.52 7.46
CA ASP A 184 -24.40 23.81 6.84
C ASP A 184 -25.61 23.77 5.89
N GLY A 185 -26.41 22.71 5.89
CA GLY A 185 -27.53 22.50 5.00
C GLY A 185 -27.13 22.23 3.55
N ARG A 186 -25.91 21.73 3.34
CA ARG A 186 -25.34 21.45 2.01
C ARG A 186 -24.76 20.06 1.94
N LEU A 187 -25.19 19.27 0.96
CA LEU A 187 -24.61 18.00 0.60
C LEU A 187 -23.56 18.23 -0.50
N TYR A 188 -22.31 18.21 -0.12
CA TYR A 188 -21.19 18.37 -1.07
C TYR A 188 -20.96 17.09 -1.83
N VAL A 189 -20.87 17.22 -3.16
CA VAL A 189 -20.58 16.13 -4.08
C VAL A 189 -19.44 16.51 -5.02
N PHE A 190 -18.73 15.51 -5.52
CA PHE A 190 -17.70 15.67 -6.54
C PHE A 190 -18.03 14.78 -7.73
N THR A 191 -17.85 15.31 -8.94
CA THR A 191 -18.05 14.56 -10.17
C THR A 191 -16.99 14.92 -11.20
N THR A 192 -16.53 13.93 -11.97
CA THR A 192 -15.73 14.12 -13.18
C THR A 192 -16.61 14.35 -14.42
N ARG A 193 -17.94 14.22 -14.27
CA ARG A 193 -18.93 14.36 -15.34
C ARG A 193 -19.91 15.49 -15.04
N ALA A 194 -19.37 16.72 -14.98
CA ALA A 194 -20.17 17.92 -14.74
C ALA A 194 -21.26 18.14 -15.83
N ASP A 195 -21.04 17.63 -17.03
CA ASP A 195 -21.97 17.63 -18.16
C ASP A 195 -23.28 16.89 -17.87
N THR A 196 -23.28 15.93 -16.94
CA THR A 196 -24.47 15.14 -16.57
C THR A 196 -25.25 15.72 -15.39
N LEU A 197 -24.79 16.83 -14.80
CA LEU A 197 -25.35 17.40 -13.58
C LEU A 197 -26.87 17.71 -13.70
N MET A 198 -27.33 18.17 -14.85
CA MET A 198 -28.72 18.48 -15.09
C MET A 198 -29.66 17.26 -15.12
N GLY A 199 -29.10 16.06 -15.19
CA GLY A 199 -29.85 14.80 -15.10
C GLY A 199 -30.00 14.23 -13.69
N VAL A 200 -29.48 14.92 -12.65
CA VAL A 200 -29.54 14.42 -11.27
C VAL A 200 -30.96 14.62 -10.74
N THR A 201 -31.57 13.52 -10.29
CA THR A 201 -32.94 13.49 -9.76
C THR A 201 -32.99 13.19 -8.25
N PHE A 202 -31.97 12.56 -7.71
CA PHE A 202 -31.84 12.26 -6.29
C PHE A 202 -30.38 12.10 -5.88
N CYS A 203 -30.11 12.23 -4.56
CA CYS A 203 -28.85 11.88 -3.94
C CYS A 203 -29.09 10.85 -2.84
N ALA A 204 -28.22 9.84 -2.74
CA ALA A 204 -28.22 8.87 -1.66
C ALA A 204 -26.91 8.98 -0.89
N VAL A 205 -26.97 8.82 0.42
CA VAL A 205 -25.81 8.79 1.32
C VAL A 205 -25.75 7.45 2.03
N ALA A 206 -24.55 6.99 2.34
CA ALA A 206 -24.38 5.79 3.16
C ALA A 206 -24.85 6.08 4.60
N PRO A 207 -25.39 5.11 5.30
CA PRO A 207 -25.89 5.29 6.67
C PRO A 207 -24.78 5.36 7.72
N GLU A 208 -23.52 5.20 7.32
CA GLU A 208 -22.33 5.13 8.20
C GLU A 208 -21.83 6.53 8.62
#